data_5e66fe8d1b5bd7a6180333ce51e43a47
#
_entry.id   5e66fe8d1b5bd7a6180333ce51e43a47
#
_cell.length_a   1.000
_cell.length_b   1.000
_cell.length_c   1.000
_cell.angle_alpha   90.00
_cell.angle_beta   90.00
_cell.angle_gamma   90.00
#
_symmetry.space_group_name_H-M   'P 1'
#
loop_
_entity.id
_entity.type
_entity.pdbx_description
1 polymer ?
#
loop_
_entity_poly.entity_id
_entity_poly.type
_entity_poly.pdbx_seq_one_letter_code
_entity_poly.pdbx_strand_id
1 'polypeptide(L)' 'MAIGKVHYSFRPGFDTLKSSDIPAVKAELKEVMGIKFDTEFYRKRKDYPNIPAFLKERIEKVFSKYGVNVRDIWDIRY' A
#
# COMPACT_ATOMS: atom_id res chain seq x y z
N MET A 1 16.11 -4.55 24.85
CA MET A 1 14.77 -3.97 24.61
C MET A 1 14.28 -4.32 23.23
N ALA A 2 13.10 -4.87 23.13
CA ALA A 2 12.53 -5.18 21.83
C ALA A 2 12.12 -3.91 21.12
N ILE A 3 12.52 -3.79 19.85
CA ILE A 3 12.06 -2.71 18.99
C ILE A 3 10.72 -3.13 18.43
N GLY A 4 9.69 -2.36 18.71
CA GLY A 4 8.36 -2.63 18.16
C GLY A 4 8.36 -2.54 16.65
N LYS A 5 7.53 -3.34 16.01
CA LYS A 5 7.32 -3.24 14.57
C LYS A 5 6.36 -2.10 14.28
N VAL A 6 6.66 -1.35 13.22
CA VAL A 6 5.71 -0.36 12.69
C VAL A 6 4.86 -1.07 11.65
N HIS A 7 3.56 -1.01 11.83
CA HIS A 7 2.60 -1.66 10.93
C HIS A 7 2.00 -0.63 10.00
N TYR A 8 2.09 -0.89 8.70
CA TYR A 8 1.56 0.00 7.67
C TYR A 8 0.38 -0.65 6.97
N SER A 9 -0.66 0.12 6.72
CA SER A 9 -1.77 -0.31 5.89
C SER A 9 -2.05 0.77 4.86
N PHE A 10 -2.07 0.41 3.57
CA PHE A 10 -2.47 1.36 2.53
C PHE A 10 -3.95 1.21 2.16
N ARG A 11 -4.71 0.52 3.00
CA ARG A 11 -6.16 0.35 2.81
C ARG A 11 -6.91 1.69 2.69
N PRO A 12 -6.60 2.73 3.51
CA PRO A 12 -7.30 4.01 3.35
C PRO A 12 -7.14 4.59 1.94
N GLY A 13 -5.91 4.60 1.40
CA GLY A 13 -5.68 5.08 0.04
C GLY A 13 -6.37 4.24 -1.01
N PHE A 14 -6.34 2.93 -0.84
CA PHE A 14 -7.00 2.00 -1.76
C PHE A 14 -8.52 2.20 -1.77
N ASP A 15 -9.11 2.45 -0.61
CA ASP A 15 -10.55 2.66 -0.48
C ASP A 15 -11.02 3.99 -1.06
N THR A 16 -10.12 4.96 -1.26
CA THR A 16 -10.47 6.24 -1.90
C THR A 16 -10.42 6.19 -3.42
N LEU A 17 -9.91 5.11 -4.00
CA LEU A 17 -9.82 4.98 -5.45
C LEU A 17 -11.20 4.85 -6.10
N LYS A 18 -11.31 5.36 -7.32
CA LYS A 18 -12.48 5.09 -8.16
C LYS A 18 -12.51 3.60 -8.50
N SER A 19 -13.70 3.02 -8.55
CA SER A 19 -13.86 1.61 -8.88
C SER A 19 -13.19 1.22 -10.19
N SER A 20 -13.22 2.13 -11.18
CA SER A 20 -12.58 1.90 -12.48
C SER A 20 -11.06 1.83 -12.41
N ASP A 21 -10.45 2.44 -11.40
CA ASP A 21 -8.99 2.49 -11.24
C ASP A 21 -8.46 1.31 -10.40
N ILE A 22 -9.31 0.64 -9.64
CA ILE A 22 -8.89 -0.41 -8.71
C ILE A 22 -8.09 -1.53 -9.40
N PRO A 23 -8.53 -2.10 -10.53
CA PRO A 23 -7.76 -3.17 -11.18
C PRO A 23 -6.37 -2.72 -11.61
N ALA A 24 -6.25 -1.51 -12.16
CA ALA A 24 -4.98 -0.97 -12.61
C ALA A 24 -4.02 -0.71 -11.45
N VAL A 25 -4.52 -0.08 -10.40
CA VAL A 25 -3.70 0.21 -9.19
C VAL A 25 -3.26 -1.08 -8.53
N LYS A 26 -4.16 -2.04 -8.41
CA LYS A 26 -3.84 -3.35 -7.83
C LYS A 26 -2.71 -4.04 -8.61
N ALA A 27 -2.79 -4.03 -9.94
CA ALA A 27 -1.77 -4.63 -10.79
C ALA A 27 -0.41 -3.94 -10.61
N GLU A 28 -0.39 -2.62 -10.58
CA GLU A 28 0.86 -1.86 -10.38
C GLU A 28 1.44 -2.09 -8.99
N LEU A 29 0.62 -2.12 -7.96
CA LEU A 29 1.09 -2.37 -6.59
C LEU A 29 1.64 -3.77 -6.43
N LYS A 30 0.99 -4.77 -7.04
CA LYS A 30 1.50 -6.15 -7.02
C LYS A 30 2.89 -6.23 -7.67
N GLU A 31 3.08 -5.53 -8.78
CA GLU A 31 4.37 -5.48 -9.45
C GLU A 31 5.42 -4.80 -8.58
N VAL A 32 5.10 -3.65 -8.01
CA VAL A 32 6.01 -2.90 -7.12
C VAL A 32 6.42 -3.73 -5.92
N MET A 33 5.49 -4.46 -5.32
CA MET A 33 5.74 -5.26 -4.13
C MET A 33 6.27 -6.67 -4.43
N GLY A 34 6.32 -7.05 -5.70
CA GLY A 34 6.75 -8.39 -6.08
C GLY A 34 5.77 -9.49 -5.70
N ILE A 35 4.50 -9.18 -5.65
CA ILE A 35 3.44 -10.11 -5.23
C ILE A 35 2.76 -10.70 -6.47
N LYS A 36 2.58 -12.03 -6.48
CA LYS A 36 1.91 -12.72 -7.58
C LYS A 36 0.44 -13.04 -7.30
N PHE A 37 0.09 -13.27 -6.03
CA PHE A 37 -1.23 -13.75 -5.66
C PHE A 37 -2.05 -12.69 -4.95
N ASP A 38 -3.35 -12.65 -5.26
CA ASP A 38 -4.28 -11.68 -4.66
C ASP A 38 -4.39 -11.86 -3.14
N THR A 39 -4.33 -13.08 -2.65
CA THR A 39 -4.40 -13.37 -1.21
C THR A 39 -3.30 -12.64 -0.46
N GLU A 40 -2.08 -12.71 -0.98
CA GLU A 40 -0.95 -12.01 -0.37
C GLU A 40 -1.09 -10.50 -0.49
N PHE A 41 -1.60 -10.02 -1.63
CA PHE A 41 -1.85 -8.60 -1.83
C PHE A 41 -2.81 -8.06 -0.77
N TYR A 42 -3.95 -8.71 -0.55
CA TYR A 42 -4.94 -8.24 0.41
C TYR A 42 -4.44 -8.31 1.84
N ARG A 43 -3.62 -9.29 2.15
CA ARG A 43 -2.98 -9.38 3.46
C ARG A 43 -2.04 -8.20 3.70
N LYS A 44 -1.19 -7.88 2.72
CA LYS A 44 -0.24 -6.77 2.81
C LYS A 44 -0.93 -5.41 2.76
N ARG A 45 -2.04 -5.30 2.04
CA ARG A 45 -2.84 -4.09 2.05
C ARG A 45 -3.31 -3.74 3.47
N LYS A 46 -3.70 -4.76 4.21
CA LYS A 46 -4.20 -4.61 5.58
C LYS A 46 -3.08 -4.37 6.58
N ASP A 47 -1.97 -5.08 6.42
CA ASP A 47 -0.86 -5.01 7.36
C ASP A 47 0.46 -5.35 6.67
N TYR A 48 1.33 -4.36 6.56
CA TYR A 48 2.67 -4.54 6.02
C TYR A 48 3.67 -4.05 7.06
N PRO A 49 4.17 -4.92 7.94
CA PRO A 49 5.09 -4.51 8.99
C PRO A 49 6.46 -4.14 8.41
N ASN A 50 7.04 -3.06 8.95
CA ASN A 50 8.41 -2.63 8.64
C ASN A 50 8.70 -2.47 7.15
N ILE A 51 7.77 -1.85 6.41
CA ILE A 51 7.95 -1.64 4.98
C ILE A 51 9.21 -0.80 4.72
N PRO A 52 10.09 -1.21 3.77
CA PRO A 52 11.27 -0.42 3.42
C PRO A 52 10.87 0.95 2.85
N ALA A 53 11.66 1.99 3.19
CA ALA A 53 11.36 3.35 2.77
C ALA A 53 11.25 3.50 1.25
N PHE A 54 12.14 2.85 0.48
CA PHE A 54 12.09 2.93 -0.97
C PHE A 54 10.82 2.30 -1.55
N LEU A 55 10.35 1.24 -0.94
CA LEU A 55 9.12 0.56 -1.36
C LEU A 55 7.90 1.42 -1.03
N LYS A 56 7.89 2.02 0.15
CA LYS A 56 6.83 2.94 0.57
C LYS A 56 6.69 4.10 -0.43
N GLU A 57 7.81 4.69 -0.85
CA GLU A 57 7.80 5.76 -1.84
C GLU A 57 7.24 5.30 -3.19
N ARG A 58 7.58 4.10 -3.63
CA ARG A 58 7.05 3.56 -4.88
C ARG A 58 5.54 3.35 -4.82
N ILE A 59 5.06 2.85 -3.70
CA ILE A 59 3.62 2.69 -3.47
C ILE A 59 2.93 4.05 -3.50
N GLU A 60 3.50 5.04 -2.86
CA GLU A 60 2.96 6.40 -2.85
C GLU A 60 2.90 7.00 -4.25
N LYS A 61 3.90 6.75 -5.07
CA LYS A 61 3.91 7.21 -6.47
C LYS A 61 2.79 6.60 -7.28
N VAL A 62 2.51 5.31 -7.09
CA VAL A 62 1.39 4.66 -7.77
C VAL A 62 0.08 5.36 -7.40
N PHE A 63 -0.18 5.54 -6.12
CA PHE A 63 -1.39 6.23 -5.68
C PHE A 63 -1.49 7.66 -6.21
N SER A 64 -0.38 8.38 -6.22
CA SER A 64 -0.35 9.77 -6.72
C SER A 64 -0.75 9.87 -8.18
N LYS A 65 -0.39 8.89 -9.01
CA LYS A 65 -0.80 8.84 -10.42
C LYS A 65 -2.31 8.79 -10.58
N TYR A 66 -3.00 8.26 -9.60
CA TYR A 66 -4.45 8.10 -9.62
C TYR A 66 -5.18 9.13 -8.74
N GLY A 67 -4.47 10.20 -8.36
CA GLY A 67 -5.09 11.31 -7.67
C GLY A 67 -5.27 11.15 -6.17
N VAL A 68 -4.66 10.14 -5.56
CA VAL A 68 -4.71 9.94 -4.11
C VAL A 68 -3.59 10.72 -3.44
N ASN A 69 -3.94 11.55 -2.46
CA ASN A 69 -2.95 12.32 -1.71
C ASN A 69 -2.16 11.39 -0.79
N VAL A 70 -0.84 11.61 -0.70
CA VAL A 70 0.05 10.78 0.12
C VAL A 70 -0.44 10.64 1.56
N ARG A 71 -0.90 11.72 2.17
CA ARG A 71 -1.39 11.69 3.56
C ARG A 71 -2.68 10.89 3.75
N ASP A 72 -3.38 10.56 2.68
CA ASP A 72 -4.62 9.79 2.72
C ASP A 72 -4.41 8.31 2.45
N ILE A 73 -3.18 7.90 2.17
CA ILE A 73 -2.86 6.51 1.79
C ILE A 73 -2.77 5.60 3.02
N TRP A 74 -2.08 6.05 4.06
CA TRP A 74 -1.58 5.17 5.10
C TRP A 74 -2.38 5.24 6.39
N ASP A 75 -2.57 4.06 6.99
CA ASP A 75 -2.88 3.89 8.40
C ASP A 75 -1.63 3.27 9.04
N ILE A 76 -0.98 3.99 9.94
CA ILE A 76 0.28 3.58 10.55
C ILE A 76 0.06 3.30 12.02
N ARG A 77 0.46 2.12 12.45
CA ARG A 77 0.32 1.70 13.85
C ARG A 77 1.68 1.27 14.41
N TYR A 78 1.93 1.72 15.62
CA TYR A 78 3.19 1.45 16.30
C TYR A 78 3.06 0.29 17.29
#